data_f9f31335b15f1b13b06204fe5c6d378f
#
_entry.id   f9f31335b15f1b13b06204fe5c6d378f
#
_cell.length_a   1.000
_cell.length_b   1.000
_cell.length_c   1.000
_cell.angle_alpha   90.00
_cell.angle_beta   90.00
_cell.angle_gamma   90.00
#
_symmetry.space_group_name_H-M   'P 1'
#
loop_
_entity.id
_entity.type
_entity.pdbx_description
1 polymer ?
#
loop_
_entity_poly.entity_id
_entity_poly.type
_entity_poly.pdbx_seq_one_letter_code
_entity_poly.pdbx_strand_id
1 'polypeptide(L)'
;MARIAGVDLPKDKRIEIGLTYVYGIGRTSAKKILEMTGINPDTRVKDLTDEEEAKIRECIDHNFIVEGDLRRSVALDIKRLTEIGCYRGQRHRRGLPVRGQRSKTNARTRKGPKRTIANKKK
;
A
#
# COMPACT_ATOMS: atom_id res chain seq x y z
N MET A 1 -0.97 -4.92 -22.40
CA MET A 1 -0.98 -4.15 -21.14
C MET A 1 -0.42 -5.00 -20.02
N ALA A 2 0.59 -4.47 -19.31
CA ALA A 2 1.23 -5.25 -18.26
C ALA A 2 0.33 -5.30 -17.01
N ARG A 3 0.20 -6.49 -16.46
CA ARG A 3 -0.63 -6.72 -15.29
C ARG A 3 0.17 -7.52 -14.26
N ILE A 4 0.35 -6.93 -13.08
CA ILE A 4 1.16 -7.53 -12.02
C ILE A 4 0.35 -7.55 -10.73
N ALA A 5 0.32 -8.71 -10.08
CA ALA A 5 -0.44 -8.92 -8.84
C ALA A 5 -1.91 -8.50 -8.97
N GLY A 6 -2.49 -8.66 -10.15
CA GLY A 6 -3.87 -8.29 -10.43
C GLY A 6 -4.08 -6.81 -10.72
N VAL A 7 -3.03 -6.02 -10.79
CA VAL A 7 -3.10 -4.58 -11.04
C VAL A 7 -2.62 -4.26 -12.45
N ASP A 8 -3.41 -3.50 -13.19
CA ASP A 8 -3.01 -3.02 -14.52
C ASP A 8 -2.07 -1.84 -14.34
N LEU A 9 -0.87 -1.96 -14.91
CA LEU A 9 0.12 -0.90 -14.80
C LEU A 9 -0.08 0.15 -15.89
N PRO A 10 0.16 1.44 -15.60
CA PRO A 10 0.03 2.49 -16.61
C PRO A 10 1.09 2.33 -17.71
N LYS A 11 0.65 2.39 -18.95
CA LYS A 11 1.51 2.14 -20.12
C LYS A 11 2.60 3.19 -20.30
N ASP A 12 2.28 4.43 -20.00
CA ASP A 12 3.16 5.56 -20.30
C ASP A 12 4.20 5.84 -19.23
N LYS A 13 4.15 5.15 -18.11
CA LYS A 13 5.08 5.34 -17.00
C LYS A 13 6.28 4.42 -17.13
N ARG A 14 7.43 4.85 -16.59
CA ARG A 14 8.58 3.96 -16.47
C ARG A 14 8.23 2.79 -15.56
N ILE A 15 8.87 1.66 -15.78
CA ILE A 15 8.56 0.47 -14.97
C ILE A 15 8.79 0.73 -13.48
N GLU A 16 9.82 1.50 -13.13
CA GLU A 16 10.09 1.87 -11.73
C GLU A 16 8.89 2.56 -11.09
N ILE A 17 8.26 3.46 -11.81
CA ILE A 17 7.08 4.19 -11.32
C ILE A 17 5.82 3.33 -11.43
N GLY A 18 5.70 2.57 -12.51
CA GLY A 18 4.55 1.69 -12.73
C GLY A 18 4.38 0.67 -11.62
N LEU A 19 5.47 0.09 -11.13
CA LEU A 19 5.42 -0.89 -10.05
C LEU A 19 4.87 -0.30 -8.75
N THR A 20 5.02 0.99 -8.52
CA THR A 20 4.50 1.62 -7.31
C THR A 20 2.97 1.66 -7.25
N TYR A 21 2.29 1.36 -8.35
CA TYR A 21 0.83 1.27 -8.37
C TYR A 21 0.32 0.00 -7.67
N VAL A 22 1.20 -0.95 -7.42
CA VAL A 22 0.85 -2.17 -6.69
C VAL A 22 0.92 -1.87 -5.19
N TYR A 23 -0.14 -2.21 -4.47
CA TYR A 23 -0.18 -2.01 -3.03
C TYR A 23 0.92 -2.84 -2.35
N GLY A 24 1.78 -2.18 -1.62
CA GLY A 24 2.91 -2.81 -0.95
C GLY A 24 4.26 -2.61 -1.64
N ILE A 25 4.25 -2.01 -2.83
CA ILE A 25 5.49 -1.70 -3.55
C ILE A 25 5.64 -0.18 -3.62
N GLY A 26 6.67 0.33 -2.97
CA GLY A 26 7.05 1.73 -3.08
C GLY A 26 8.25 1.88 -4.01
N ARG A 27 8.81 3.08 -4.07
CA ARG A 27 9.93 3.36 -4.97
C ARG A 27 11.16 2.51 -4.65
N THR A 28 11.46 2.33 -3.38
CA THR A 28 12.60 1.53 -2.95
C THR A 28 12.43 0.06 -3.30
N SER A 29 11.24 -0.49 -3.06
CA SER A 29 10.93 -1.88 -3.41
C SER A 29 10.96 -2.08 -4.92
N ALA A 30 10.46 -1.12 -5.68
CA ALA A 30 10.49 -1.18 -7.14
C ALA A 30 11.93 -1.24 -7.64
N LYS A 31 12.82 -0.43 -7.09
CA LYS A 31 14.24 -0.45 -7.45
C LYS A 31 14.87 -1.81 -7.17
N LYS A 32 14.59 -2.38 -6.01
CA LYS A 32 15.11 -3.69 -5.64
C LYS A 32 14.63 -4.78 -6.60
N ILE A 33 13.36 -4.75 -6.97
CA ILE A 33 12.80 -5.71 -7.91
C ILE A 33 13.53 -5.63 -9.24
N LEU A 34 13.75 -4.42 -9.73
CA LEU A 34 14.40 -4.22 -11.02
C LEU A 34 15.87 -4.63 -10.99
N GLU A 35 16.56 -4.40 -9.88
CA GLU A 35 17.95 -4.88 -9.70
C GLU A 35 18.02 -6.40 -9.71
N MET A 36 17.10 -7.06 -9.00
CA MET A 36 17.06 -8.51 -8.90
C MET A 36 16.74 -9.18 -10.24
N THR A 37 15.93 -8.52 -11.06
CA THR A 37 15.52 -9.05 -12.36
C THR A 37 16.42 -8.57 -13.50
N GLY A 38 17.28 -7.59 -13.25
CA GLY A 38 18.20 -7.06 -14.26
C GLY A 38 17.53 -6.21 -15.34
N ILE A 39 16.37 -5.64 -15.04
CA ILE A 39 15.61 -4.83 -15.98
C ILE A 39 15.96 -3.36 -15.83
N ASN A 40 16.09 -2.66 -16.95
CA ASN A 40 16.36 -1.23 -16.95
C ASN A 40 15.16 -0.47 -16.35
N PRO A 41 15.36 0.29 -15.27
CA PRO A 41 14.25 1.02 -14.64
C PRO A 41 13.62 2.10 -15.51
N ASP A 42 14.32 2.56 -16.54
CA ASP A 42 13.79 3.59 -17.43
C ASP A 42 12.91 3.04 -18.55
N THR A 43 12.79 1.72 -18.66
CA THR A 43 11.92 1.09 -19.64
C THR A 43 10.45 1.44 -19.37
N ARG A 44 9.74 1.88 -20.38
CA ARG A 44 8.30 2.16 -20.23
C ARG A 44 7.54 0.84 -20.08
N VAL A 45 6.45 0.87 -19.35
CA VAL A 45 5.63 -0.33 -19.13
C VAL A 45 5.18 -0.94 -20.46
N LYS A 46 4.82 -0.13 -21.42
CA LYS A 46 4.38 -0.59 -22.74
C LYS A 46 5.49 -1.28 -23.54
N ASP A 47 6.73 -1.00 -23.21
CA ASP A 47 7.89 -1.55 -23.93
C ASP A 47 8.46 -2.82 -23.26
N LEU A 48 7.85 -3.29 -22.18
CA LEU A 48 8.27 -4.52 -21.52
C LEU A 48 7.97 -5.74 -22.39
N THR A 49 8.95 -6.65 -22.40
CA THR A 49 8.72 -7.94 -23.06
C THR A 49 7.98 -8.87 -22.10
N ASP A 50 7.36 -9.92 -22.64
CA ASP A 50 6.65 -10.91 -21.83
C ASP A 50 7.60 -11.61 -20.84
N GLU A 51 8.84 -11.84 -21.28
CA GLU A 51 9.87 -12.45 -20.41
C GLU A 51 10.21 -11.56 -19.23
N GLU A 52 10.38 -10.26 -19.47
CA GLU A 52 10.67 -9.30 -18.41
C GLU A 52 9.50 -9.22 -17.43
N GLU A 53 8.28 -9.19 -17.95
CA GLU A 53 7.08 -9.16 -17.13
C GLU A 53 6.97 -10.41 -16.25
N ALA A 54 7.27 -11.57 -16.82
CA ALA A 54 7.26 -12.84 -16.09
C ALA A 54 8.31 -12.85 -14.98
N LYS A 55 9.50 -12.32 -15.24
CA LYS A 55 10.55 -12.22 -14.23
C LYS A 55 10.13 -11.34 -13.06
N ILE A 56 9.48 -10.22 -13.36
CA ILE A 56 9.00 -9.31 -12.33
C ILE A 56 7.94 -10.00 -11.46
N ARG A 57 6.99 -10.70 -12.09
CA ARG A 57 5.96 -11.43 -11.35
C ARG A 57 6.56 -12.48 -10.43
N GLU A 58 7.50 -13.24 -10.94
CA GLU A 58 8.16 -14.28 -10.15
C GLU A 58 8.92 -13.69 -8.96
N CYS A 59 9.64 -12.60 -9.18
CA CYS A 59 10.37 -11.91 -8.12
C CYS A 59 9.43 -11.43 -7.02
N ILE A 60 8.30 -10.84 -7.40
CA ILE A 60 7.31 -10.36 -6.44
C ILE A 60 6.71 -11.53 -5.66
N ASP A 61 6.34 -12.59 -6.35
CA ASP A 61 5.71 -13.76 -5.71
C ASP A 61 6.62 -14.41 -4.67
N HIS A 62 7.93 -14.43 -4.92
CA HIS A 62 8.87 -15.09 -4.02
C HIS A 62 9.39 -14.21 -2.89
N ASN A 63 9.47 -12.92 -3.09
CA ASN A 63 10.19 -12.02 -2.17
C ASN A 63 9.33 -10.96 -1.50
N PHE A 64 8.11 -10.75 -1.95
CA PHE A 64 7.28 -9.66 -1.46
C PHE A 64 5.86 -10.12 -1.18
N ILE A 65 5.25 -9.48 -0.18
CA ILE A 65 3.83 -9.66 0.10
C ILE A 65 3.13 -8.39 -0.36
N VAL A 66 2.20 -8.53 -1.30
CA VAL A 66 1.55 -7.37 -1.94
C VAL A 66 0.05 -7.58 -2.06
N GLU A 67 -0.66 -6.51 -2.38
CA GLU A 67 -2.10 -6.48 -2.66
C GLU A 67 -2.92 -7.22 -1.61
N GLY A 68 -3.78 -8.14 -2.03
CA GLY A 68 -4.70 -8.82 -1.12
C GLY A 68 -4.04 -9.51 0.06
N ASP A 69 -2.90 -10.15 -0.16
CA ASP A 69 -2.17 -10.84 0.91
C ASP A 69 -1.63 -9.85 1.94
N LEU A 70 -1.10 -8.71 1.46
CA LEU A 70 -0.62 -7.68 2.37
C LEU A 70 -1.77 -7.04 3.14
N ARG A 71 -2.88 -6.74 2.47
CA ARG A 71 -4.06 -6.17 3.12
C ARG A 71 -4.59 -7.09 4.21
N ARG A 72 -4.62 -8.38 3.94
CA ARG A 72 -5.03 -9.39 4.92
C ARG A 72 -4.07 -9.42 6.10
N SER A 73 -2.77 -9.38 5.83
CA SER A 73 -1.75 -9.39 6.88
C SER A 73 -1.89 -8.19 7.80
N VAL A 74 -2.05 -6.99 7.23
CA VAL A 74 -2.23 -5.76 8.00
C VAL A 74 -3.52 -5.82 8.84
N ALA A 75 -4.61 -6.30 8.23
CA ALA A 75 -5.88 -6.42 8.94
C ALA A 75 -5.79 -7.38 10.13
N LEU A 76 -5.08 -8.51 9.95
CA LEU A 76 -4.87 -9.47 11.03
C LEU A 76 -4.00 -8.89 12.15
N ASP A 77 -2.99 -8.11 11.79
CA ASP A 77 -2.13 -7.45 12.78
C ASP A 77 -2.93 -6.47 13.62
N ILE A 78 -3.79 -5.66 12.99
CA ILE A 78 -4.65 -4.72 13.68
C ILE A 78 -5.64 -5.46 14.58
N LYS A 79 -6.22 -6.53 14.07
CA LYS A 79 -7.14 -7.36 14.83
C LYS A 79 -6.46 -7.92 16.08
N ARG A 80 -5.23 -8.41 15.94
CA ARG A 80 -4.46 -8.93 17.06
C ARG A 80 -4.22 -7.85 18.11
N LEU A 81 -3.82 -6.65 17.71
CA LEU A 81 -3.62 -5.53 18.63
C LEU A 81 -4.89 -5.19 19.38
N THR A 82 -6.02 -5.22 18.69
CA THR A 82 -7.32 -4.93 19.29
C THR A 82 -7.71 -6.01 20.30
N GLU A 83 -7.47 -7.26 19.97
CA GLU A 83 -7.84 -8.39 20.84
C GLU A 83 -7.01 -8.47 22.12
N ILE A 84 -5.70 -8.17 22.05
CA ILE A 84 -4.87 -8.17 23.25
C ILE A 84 -5.10 -6.97 24.14
N GLY A 85 -5.86 -5.96 23.66
CA GLY A 85 -6.24 -4.80 24.47
C GLY A 85 -5.14 -3.82 24.77
N CYS A 86 -4.08 -3.79 23.95
CA CYS A 86 -3.01 -2.82 24.14
C CYS A 86 -3.45 -1.43 23.72
N TYR A 87 -2.66 -0.42 24.10
CA TYR A 87 -2.99 0.97 23.76
C TYR A 87 -3.18 1.18 22.26
N ARG A 88 -2.28 0.66 21.43
CA ARG A 88 -2.41 0.78 19.98
C ARG A 88 -3.71 0.17 19.48
N GLY A 89 -4.08 -0.98 20.00
CA GLY A 89 -5.34 -1.64 19.63
C GLY A 89 -6.54 -0.81 19.98
N GLN A 90 -6.53 -0.17 21.15
CA GLN A 90 -7.62 0.71 21.57
C GLN A 90 -7.74 1.91 20.62
N ARG A 91 -6.61 2.49 20.19
CA ARG A 91 -6.64 3.60 19.26
C ARG A 91 -7.20 3.17 17.90
N HIS A 92 -6.88 1.98 17.43
CA HIS A 92 -7.47 1.44 16.20
C HIS A 92 -8.97 1.24 16.34
N ARG A 93 -9.40 0.72 17.49
CA ARG A 93 -10.83 0.48 17.73
C ARG A 93 -11.62 1.77 17.69
N ARG A 94 -11.05 2.84 18.23
CA ARG A 94 -11.73 4.14 18.30
C ARG A 94 -11.53 4.99 17.04
N GLY A 95 -10.74 4.53 16.09
CA GLY A 95 -10.46 5.29 14.88
C GLY A 95 -9.63 6.54 15.11
N LEU A 96 -8.74 6.51 16.09
CA LEU A 96 -7.89 7.64 16.46
C LEU A 96 -6.45 7.40 16.03
N PRO A 97 -5.63 8.48 15.92
CA PRO A 97 -4.22 8.32 15.61
C PRO A 97 -3.52 7.41 16.61
N VAL A 98 -2.63 6.55 16.11
CA VAL A 98 -2.01 5.49 16.89
C VAL A 98 -0.61 5.85 17.40
N ARG A 99 0.06 6.78 16.72
CA ARG A 99 1.48 7.10 17.00
C ARG A 99 1.70 8.33 17.88
N GLY A 100 0.81 8.55 18.85
CA GLY A 100 0.97 9.65 19.79
C GLY A 100 0.69 11.03 19.24
N GLN A 101 0.01 11.10 18.11
CA GLN A 101 -0.33 12.37 17.48
C GLN A 101 -1.47 13.06 18.22
N ARG A 102 -1.50 14.37 18.10
CA ARG A 102 -2.57 15.16 18.70
C ARG A 102 -3.90 14.83 18.03
N SER A 103 -4.93 14.59 18.81
CA SER A 103 -6.27 14.29 18.30
C SER A 103 -7.26 15.41 18.52
N LYS A 104 -6.87 16.45 19.26
CA LYS A 104 -7.76 17.55 19.61
C LYS A 104 -8.09 18.46 18.42
N THR A 105 -7.12 18.67 17.53
CA THR A 105 -7.27 19.63 16.44
C THR A 105 -7.41 18.94 15.07
N ASN A 106 -6.35 18.46 14.52
CA ASN A 106 -6.34 17.85 13.19
C ASN A 106 -6.61 16.35 13.30
N ALA A 107 -5.88 15.51 12.65
CA ALA A 107 -6.07 14.06 12.64
C ALA A 107 -7.26 13.61 11.79
N ARG A 108 -7.54 14.35 10.71
CA ARG A 108 -8.68 14.04 9.85
C ARG A 108 -8.53 12.73 9.09
N THR A 109 -7.30 12.32 8.80
CA THR A 109 -7.06 11.07 8.09
C THR A 109 -7.64 9.87 8.84
N ARG A 110 -7.47 9.83 10.16
CA ARG A 110 -8.00 8.74 10.99
C ARG A 110 -9.46 8.97 11.38
N LYS A 111 -9.78 10.20 11.75
CA LYS A 111 -11.13 10.53 12.24
C LYS A 111 -12.14 10.71 11.11
N GLY A 112 -11.66 10.99 9.91
CA GLY A 112 -12.53 11.25 8.78
C GLY A 112 -12.94 12.72 8.71
N PRO A 113 -13.86 13.06 7.81
CA PRO A 113 -14.33 14.44 7.66
C PRO A 113 -14.95 14.95 8.93
N LYS A 114 -14.96 16.25 9.11
CA LYS A 114 -15.62 16.87 10.24
C LYS A 114 -17.11 16.56 10.23
N ARG A 115 -17.63 16.24 11.39
CA ARG A 115 -19.05 16.01 11.56
C ARG A 115 -19.64 17.12 12.40
N THR A 116 -20.57 17.85 11.83
CA THR A 116 -21.31 18.82 12.62
C THR A 116 -22.46 18.08 13.31
N ILE A 117 -22.81 18.56 14.49
CA ILE A 117 -23.96 17.99 15.20
C ILE A 117 -25.20 18.58 14.56
N ALA A 118 -25.94 17.76 13.83
CA ALA A 118 -27.05 18.22 12.99
C ALA A 118 -28.15 18.92 13.77
N ASN A 119 -28.40 18.49 15.00
CA ASN A 119 -29.45 19.04 15.81
C ASN A 119 -29.01 20.20 16.70
N LYS A 120 -27.75 20.55 16.63
CA LYS A 120 -27.25 21.62 17.47
C LYS A 120 -27.58 22.95 16.83
N LYS A 121 -28.49 23.63 17.44
CA LYS A 121 -28.90 24.95 16.96
C LYS A 121 -28.37 26.03 17.85
N LYS A 122 -28.31 27.15 17.29
CA LYS A 122 -27.84 28.31 18.03
C LYS A 122 -28.97 29.10 18.52
#